data_4976a68db3924a6e551c479094380f44
#
_entry.id   4976a68db3924a6e551c479094380f44
#
_cell.length_a   1.000
_cell.length_b   1.000
_cell.length_c   1.000
_cell.angle_alpha   90.00
_cell.angle_beta   90.00
_cell.angle_gamma   90.00
#
_symmetry.space_group_name_H-M   'P 1'
#
loop_
_entity.id
_entity.type
_entity.pdbx_description
1 polymer ?
#
loop_
_entity_poly.entity_id
_entity_poly.type
_entity_poly.pdbx_seq_one_letter_code
_entity_poly.pdbx_strand_id
1 'polypeptide(L)'
;TAITRKDIAVEGEIQRIFYNNEYLGLVVRDEAKTGYQLHIYTSEGNENAVTEQDELHTGYAFQQRNIVMYDADYCEVQSFSGRIRFAREFGNTLYTVIPGDKFKTYYLATMEELQQIKLR
;
A
#
# COMPACT_ATOMS: atom_id res chain seq x y z
N THR A 1 12.08 -18.74 26.35
CA THR A 1 11.86 -17.60 25.50
C THR A 1 10.54 -16.93 25.87
N ALA A 2 10.57 -15.67 26.27
CA ALA A 2 9.36 -14.93 26.59
C ALA A 2 8.66 -14.47 25.31
N ILE A 3 7.34 -14.67 25.27
CA ILE A 3 6.51 -14.13 24.20
C ILE A 3 5.82 -12.88 24.72
N THR A 4 6.02 -11.77 24.02
CA THR A 4 5.30 -10.54 24.33
C THR A 4 4.15 -10.36 23.36
N ARG A 5 3.03 -9.85 23.86
CA ARG A 5 1.84 -9.58 23.09
C ARG A 5 1.44 -8.12 23.24
N LYS A 6 1.15 -7.47 22.11
CA LYS A 6 0.59 -6.12 22.09
C LYS A 6 -0.69 -6.15 21.26
N ASP A 7 -1.79 -5.75 21.87
CA ASP A 7 -3.06 -5.62 21.18
C ASP A 7 -3.21 -4.20 20.64
N ILE A 8 -3.51 -4.08 19.35
CA ILE A 8 -3.70 -2.81 18.69
C ILE A 8 -5.18 -2.65 18.35
N ALA A 9 -5.81 -1.60 18.89
CA ALA A 9 -7.21 -1.32 18.62
C ALA A 9 -7.37 -0.78 17.20
N VAL A 10 -8.28 -1.36 16.43
CA VAL A 10 -8.62 -0.91 15.08
C VAL A 10 -10.11 -0.65 15.04
N GLU A 11 -10.49 0.59 14.65
CA GLU A 11 -11.89 0.95 14.47
C GLU A 11 -12.35 0.64 13.06
N GLY A 12 -13.30 -0.30 12.92
CA GLY A 12 -13.84 -0.72 11.64
C GLY A 12 -13.38 -2.11 11.24
N GLU A 13 -13.66 -2.46 10.00
CA GLU A 13 -13.31 -3.77 9.45
C GLU A 13 -12.06 -3.71 8.60
N ILE A 14 -11.14 -4.62 8.83
CA ILE A 14 -9.90 -4.73 8.06
C ILE A 14 -10.23 -5.34 6.70
N GLN A 15 -9.92 -4.61 5.62
CA GLN A 15 -10.19 -5.03 4.26
C GLN A 15 -8.94 -5.62 3.59
N ARG A 16 -7.78 -5.07 3.90
CA ARG A 16 -6.49 -5.52 3.34
C ARG A 16 -5.40 -5.41 4.39
N ILE A 17 -4.44 -6.30 4.32
CA ILE A 17 -3.24 -6.31 5.17
C ILE A 17 -2.04 -6.48 4.26
N PHE A 18 -1.03 -5.66 4.44
CA PHE A 18 0.23 -5.79 3.73
C PHE A 18 1.37 -5.34 4.62
N TYR A 19 2.55 -5.87 4.39
CA TYR A 19 3.68 -5.62 5.30
C TYR A 19 5.02 -5.84 4.62
N ASN A 20 6.04 -5.30 5.24
CA ASN A 20 7.43 -5.62 4.95
C ASN A 20 8.19 -5.69 6.28
N ASN A 21 9.52 -5.64 6.25
CA ASN A 21 10.33 -5.74 7.46
C ASN A 21 10.19 -4.53 8.40
N GLU A 22 9.74 -3.40 7.90
CA GLU A 22 9.68 -2.14 8.66
C GLU A 22 8.27 -1.73 9.03
N TYR A 23 7.28 -2.05 8.19
CA TYR A 23 5.93 -1.50 8.31
C TYR A 23 4.86 -2.56 8.14
N LEU A 24 3.73 -2.30 8.79
CA LEU A 24 2.48 -3.02 8.62
C LEU A 24 1.42 -2.03 8.16
N GLY A 25 0.74 -2.35 7.06
CA GLY A 25 -0.36 -1.54 6.54
C GLY A 25 -1.69 -2.26 6.70
N LEU A 26 -2.70 -1.54 7.15
CA LEU A 26 -4.08 -2.01 7.24
C LEU A 26 -4.98 -1.05 6.49
N VAL A 27 -5.76 -1.58 5.55
CA VAL A 27 -6.84 -0.82 4.92
C VAL A 27 -8.12 -1.19 5.64
N VAL A 28 -8.78 -0.20 6.23
CA VAL A 28 -9.91 -0.38 7.13
C VAL A 28 -11.11 0.39 6.61
N ARG A 29 -12.29 -0.19 6.73
CA ARG A 29 -13.54 0.50 6.49
C ARG A 29 -14.27 0.72 7.80
N ASP A 30 -14.45 1.99 8.15
CA ASP A 30 -15.25 2.40 9.30
C ASP A 30 -16.56 2.98 8.77
N GLU A 31 -17.70 2.38 9.15
CA GLU A 31 -19.01 2.81 8.67
C GLU A 31 -19.36 4.25 9.08
N ALA A 32 -18.71 4.76 10.12
CA ALA A 32 -18.90 6.16 10.55
C ALA A 32 -18.17 7.16 9.65
N LYS A 33 -17.34 6.67 8.72
CA LYS A 33 -16.53 7.51 7.83
C LYS A 33 -16.82 7.17 6.38
N THR A 34 -16.51 8.11 5.48
CA THR A 34 -16.60 7.89 4.04
C THR A 34 -15.30 7.29 3.52
N GLY A 35 -15.42 6.33 2.58
CA GLY A 35 -14.24 5.70 1.98
C GLY A 35 -13.54 4.73 2.92
N TYR A 36 -12.22 4.67 2.79
CA TYR A 36 -11.38 3.75 3.54
C TYR A 36 -10.27 4.51 4.26
N GLN A 37 -9.74 3.93 5.32
CA GLN A 37 -8.61 4.49 6.03
C GLN A 37 -7.44 3.53 5.93
N LEU A 38 -6.28 4.04 5.55
CA LEU A 38 -5.05 3.27 5.51
C LEU A 38 -4.21 3.64 6.72
N HIS A 39 -4.04 2.67 7.62
CA HIS A 39 -3.23 2.81 8.82
C HIS A 39 -1.88 2.16 8.60
N ILE A 40 -0.83 2.87 8.93
CA ILE A 40 0.54 2.37 8.80
C ILE A 40 1.17 2.32 10.18
N TYR A 41 1.66 1.14 10.55
CA TYR A 41 2.32 0.90 11.84
C TYR A 41 3.77 0.53 11.60
N THR A 42 4.62 0.88 12.57
CA THR A 42 6.00 0.41 12.59
C THR A 42 6.04 -1.06 12.98
N SER A 43 7.19 -1.70 12.81
CA SER A 43 7.40 -3.09 13.23
C SER A 43 7.21 -3.30 14.74
N GLU A 44 7.25 -2.23 15.53
CA GLU A 44 7.01 -2.26 16.97
C GLU A 44 5.52 -2.11 17.33
N GLY A 45 4.65 -1.93 16.33
CA GLY A 45 3.22 -1.79 16.54
C GLY A 45 2.76 -0.37 16.87
N ASN A 46 3.59 0.63 16.63
CA ASN A 46 3.24 2.03 16.85
C ASN A 46 2.69 2.64 15.57
N GLU A 47 1.59 3.38 15.68
CA GLU A 47 1.00 4.05 14.51
C GLU A 47 1.96 5.11 13.99
N ASN A 48 2.25 5.03 12.70
CA ASN A 48 3.15 5.95 12.01
C ASN A 48 2.38 6.98 11.19
N ALA A 49 1.32 6.53 10.50
CA ALA A 49 0.53 7.41 9.64
C ALA A 49 -0.87 6.83 9.41
N VAL A 50 -1.82 7.73 9.14
CA VAL A 50 -3.16 7.36 8.69
C VAL A 50 -3.49 8.25 7.51
N THR A 51 -3.93 7.65 6.40
CA THR A 51 -4.38 8.40 5.22
C THR A 51 -5.77 7.97 4.82
N GLU A 52 -6.54 8.93 4.27
CA GLU A 52 -7.85 8.65 3.71
C GLU A 52 -7.69 8.11 2.29
N GLN A 53 -8.52 7.12 1.95
CA GLN A 53 -8.53 6.50 0.63
C GLN A 53 -9.97 6.48 0.11
N ASP A 54 -10.17 6.93 -1.13
CA ASP A 54 -11.50 6.94 -1.73
C ASP A 54 -11.94 5.54 -2.16
N GLU A 55 -11.00 4.70 -2.56
CA GLU A 55 -11.28 3.39 -3.13
C GLU A 55 -10.42 2.30 -2.50
N LEU A 56 -10.95 1.08 -2.54
CA LEU A 56 -10.21 -0.12 -2.15
C LEU A 56 -9.55 -0.71 -3.39
N HIS A 57 -8.25 -0.96 -3.30
CA HIS A 57 -7.49 -1.57 -4.39
C HIS A 57 -7.30 -3.07 -4.16
N THR A 58 -6.97 -3.80 -5.22
CA THR A 58 -6.77 -5.25 -5.16
C THR A 58 -5.47 -5.58 -4.43
N GLY A 59 -4.40 -4.86 -4.72
CA GLY A 59 -3.09 -5.12 -4.14
C GLY A 59 -2.45 -3.88 -3.55
N TYR A 60 -1.65 -4.10 -2.51
CA TYR A 60 -0.88 -3.07 -1.80
C TYR A 60 0.50 -3.60 -1.50
N ALA A 61 1.49 -2.72 -1.57
CA ALA A 61 2.86 -3.05 -1.17
C ALA A 61 3.56 -1.81 -0.66
N PHE A 62 4.59 -2.01 0.15
CA PHE A 62 5.48 -0.94 0.58
C PHE A 62 6.74 -0.91 -0.27
N GLN A 63 7.22 0.29 -0.56
CA GLN A 63 8.58 0.50 -0.98
C GLN A 63 9.14 1.69 -0.21
N GLN A 64 10.02 1.42 0.73
CA GLN A 64 10.53 2.41 1.68
C GLN A 64 9.38 3.17 2.34
N ARG A 65 9.27 4.47 2.17
CA ARG A 65 8.19 5.25 2.74
C ARG A 65 7.09 5.59 1.72
N ASN A 66 6.93 4.74 0.73
CA ASN A 66 5.85 4.86 -0.25
C ASN A 66 4.95 3.64 -0.20
N ILE A 67 3.70 3.83 -0.59
CA ILE A 67 2.70 2.77 -0.70
C ILE A 67 2.37 2.62 -2.17
N VAL A 68 2.45 1.39 -2.67
CA VAL A 68 2.06 1.04 -4.02
C VAL A 68 0.68 0.39 -3.95
N MET A 69 -0.27 0.92 -4.71
CA MET A 69 -1.63 0.39 -4.80
C MET A 69 -1.93 0.03 -6.25
N TYR A 70 -2.55 -1.12 -6.48
CA TYR A 70 -2.81 -1.53 -7.85
C TYR A 70 -4.08 -2.38 -7.98
N ASP A 71 -4.68 -2.28 -9.15
CA ASP A 71 -5.79 -3.11 -9.62
C ASP A 71 -5.40 -3.71 -10.98
N ALA A 72 -6.31 -4.43 -11.62
CA ALA A 72 -6.05 -5.06 -12.91
C ALA A 72 -5.62 -4.08 -14.01
N ASP A 73 -6.07 -2.83 -13.91
CA ASP A 73 -5.85 -1.81 -14.95
C ASP A 73 -5.31 -0.49 -14.42
N TYR A 74 -4.83 -0.47 -13.16
CA TYR A 74 -4.44 0.78 -12.51
C TYR A 74 -3.29 0.56 -11.51
N CYS A 75 -2.41 1.55 -11.43
CA CYS A 75 -1.34 1.58 -10.43
C CYS A 75 -1.17 2.99 -9.90
N GLU A 76 -0.99 3.10 -8.59
CA GLU A 76 -0.77 4.37 -7.93
C GLU A 76 0.32 4.22 -6.87
N VAL A 77 1.17 5.23 -6.73
CA VAL A 77 2.17 5.30 -5.67
C VAL A 77 1.93 6.56 -4.86
N GLN A 78 1.75 6.39 -3.56
CA GLN A 78 1.56 7.49 -2.62
C GLN A 78 2.66 7.50 -1.57
N SER A 79 2.98 8.69 -1.07
CA SER A 79 3.76 8.81 0.16
C SER A 79 2.90 8.45 1.37
N PHE A 80 3.52 8.29 2.55
CA PHE A 80 2.78 8.01 3.79
C PHE A 80 1.85 9.14 4.20
N SER A 81 2.07 10.35 3.69
CA SER A 81 1.19 11.49 3.95
C SER A 81 -0.02 11.55 3.01
N GLY A 82 -0.13 10.60 2.07
CA GLY A 82 -1.22 10.54 1.11
C GLY A 82 -0.98 11.30 -0.19
N ARG A 83 0.22 11.84 -0.38
CA ARG A 83 0.56 12.54 -1.62
C ARG A 83 0.78 11.55 -2.76
N ILE A 84 0.02 11.71 -3.85
CA ILE A 84 0.17 10.88 -5.05
C ILE A 84 1.45 11.29 -5.77
N ARG A 85 2.35 10.32 -5.95
CA ARG A 85 3.62 10.52 -6.63
C ARG A 85 3.62 10.00 -8.06
N PHE A 86 2.74 9.04 -8.32
CA PHE A 86 2.59 8.41 -9.63
C PHE A 86 1.21 7.77 -9.68
N ALA A 87 0.54 7.88 -10.83
CA ALA A 87 -0.72 7.18 -11.08
C ALA A 87 -0.83 6.91 -12.58
N ARG A 88 -1.25 5.70 -12.96
CA ARG A 88 -1.38 5.32 -14.35
C ARG A 88 -2.48 4.29 -14.56
N GLU A 89 -3.28 4.49 -15.59
CA GLU A 89 -4.24 3.51 -16.08
C GLU A 89 -3.60 2.69 -17.20
N PHE A 90 -3.94 1.40 -17.26
CA PHE A 90 -3.43 0.47 -18.26
C PHE A 90 -4.58 -0.03 -19.12
N GLY A 91 -4.36 -0.10 -20.44
CA GLY A 91 -5.33 -0.69 -21.34
C GLY A 91 -5.35 -2.23 -21.30
N ASN A 92 -4.31 -2.84 -20.73
CA ASN A 92 -4.17 -4.28 -20.59
C ASN A 92 -4.13 -4.68 -19.13
N THR A 93 -4.35 -5.96 -18.88
CA THR A 93 -4.32 -6.48 -17.52
C THR A 93 -2.93 -6.34 -16.90
N LEU A 94 -2.86 -5.62 -15.81
CA LEU A 94 -1.68 -5.53 -14.97
C LEU A 94 -1.69 -6.72 -14.02
N TYR A 95 -0.65 -7.57 -14.07
CA TYR A 95 -0.56 -8.70 -13.16
C TYR A 95 -0.13 -8.29 -11.77
N THR A 96 0.88 -7.45 -11.70
CA THR A 96 1.40 -7.01 -10.40
C THR A 96 2.33 -5.81 -10.55
N VAL A 97 2.52 -5.13 -9.44
CA VAL A 97 3.53 -4.09 -9.30
C VAL A 97 4.56 -4.61 -8.29
N ILE A 98 5.81 -4.64 -8.69
CA ILE A 98 6.89 -5.13 -7.86
C ILE A 98 7.78 -3.95 -7.46
N PRO A 99 7.89 -3.63 -6.15
CA PRO A 99 8.84 -2.61 -5.70
C PRO A 99 10.26 -3.07 -5.99
N GLY A 100 11.05 -2.20 -6.60
CA GLY A 100 12.44 -2.51 -6.87
C GLY A 100 13.32 -2.34 -5.64
N ASP A 101 14.54 -2.88 -5.70
CA ASP A 101 15.52 -2.75 -4.61
C ASP A 101 16.01 -1.32 -4.47
N LYS A 102 16.03 -0.58 -5.57
CA LYS A 102 16.48 0.82 -5.57
C LYS A 102 15.34 1.75 -5.23
N PHE A 103 15.66 2.81 -4.52
CA PHE A 103 14.72 3.85 -4.17
C PHE A 103 14.00 4.41 -5.41
N LYS A 104 12.69 4.57 -5.33
CA LYS A 104 11.84 5.11 -6.39
C LYS A 104 11.77 4.26 -7.66
N THR A 105 12.16 3.01 -7.59
CA THR A 105 12.10 2.10 -8.75
C THR A 105 11.02 1.05 -8.53
N TYR A 106 10.22 0.83 -9.58
CA TYR A 106 9.12 -0.13 -9.57
C TYR A 106 9.09 -0.89 -10.88
N TYR A 107 8.61 -2.11 -10.84
CA TYR A 107 8.39 -2.93 -12.03
C TYR A 107 6.91 -3.20 -12.19
N LEU A 108 6.40 -2.92 -13.38
CA LEU A 108 5.01 -3.18 -13.75
C LEU A 108 4.98 -4.39 -14.69
N ALA A 109 4.36 -5.47 -14.24
CA ALA A 109 4.27 -6.70 -15.02
C ALA A 109 2.86 -6.87 -15.59
N THR A 110 2.77 -7.00 -16.91
CA THR A 110 1.53 -7.32 -17.63
C THR A 110 1.72 -8.63 -18.39
N MET A 111 0.69 -9.07 -19.11
CA MET A 111 0.81 -10.28 -19.96
C MET A 111 1.88 -10.17 -21.04
N GLU A 112 2.14 -8.99 -21.52
CA GLU A 112 2.98 -8.78 -22.71
C GLU A 112 4.34 -8.22 -22.39
N GLU A 113 4.51 -7.55 -21.24
CA GLU A 113 5.76 -6.87 -20.96
C GLU A 113 6.04 -6.68 -19.47
N LEU A 114 7.30 -6.44 -19.19
CA LEU A 114 7.78 -6.01 -17.87
C LEU A 114 8.39 -4.62 -18.05
N GLN A 115 7.82 -3.62 -17.38
CA GLN A 115 8.31 -2.25 -17.46
C GLN A 115 8.99 -1.85 -16.16
N GLN A 116 10.11 -1.16 -16.27
CA GLN A 116 10.74 -0.52 -15.13
C GLN A 116 10.30 0.95 -15.09
N ILE A 117 9.74 1.35 -13.96
CA ILE A 117 9.35 2.74 -13.72
C ILE A 117 10.26 3.32 -12.65
N LYS A 118 10.80 4.48 -12.92
CA LYS A 118 11.65 5.20 -11.97
C LYS A 118 11.03 6.55 -11.69
N LEU A 119 10.69 6.79 -10.44
CA LEU A 119 10.16 8.09 -10.01
C LEU A 119 11.29 9.11 -9.86
N ARG A 120 11.00 10.33 -10.17
CA ARG A 120 11.95 11.42 -10.01
C ARG A 120 11.77 12.15 -8.69
#